data_9d040e7eccd27e50ecb9cf201aafaeea
#
_entry.id   9d040e7eccd27e50ecb9cf201aafaeea
#
_cell.length_a   1.000
_cell.length_b   1.000
_cell.length_c   1.000
_cell.angle_alpha   90.00
_cell.angle_beta   90.00
_cell.angle_gamma   90.00
#
_symmetry.space_group_name_H-M   'P 1'
#
loop_
_entity.id
_entity.type
_entity.pdbx_description
1 polymer ?
#
loop_
_entity_poly.entity_id
_entity_poly.type
_entity_poly.pdbx_seq_one_letter_code
_entity_poly.pdbx_strand_id
1 'polypeptide(L)'
;MKDRTKEIVRDGFGQLVSNASALRGAKAGPLWLTILFFVFALLLPIIPIFAQQVSTNGSTFLDKYSYNLDRTVTSLAIDLKDNRKAEFAIENHLLSISENGNPVDFNNYGSGNIYASYTDVSSNQYELTLYLSTAETDKQKESFISEVDAIHYKWNSTTIIDQESEIYRPNFIVLFKDGIYVCVYGHNSTSIVANSFMGDFKKIDDNKNCLESLLKVDGVKQSMYDNHYTLGVYNNFKKALDKSYETLKVKNTGLTCLIYFGIFFGASLLMGLLMFLLTRGKNNPNNYFSFWLCLKIQARLSFCPGLLTMIIGFFLTSQIPLIMIMLLGLRVMWISMKELRPIAQ
;
A
#
# COMPACT_ATOMS: atom_id res chain seq x y z
N MET A 1 1.68 -47.66 -17.26
CA MET A 1 1.26 -46.59 -16.35
C MET A 1 2.43 -45.79 -15.77
N LYS A 2 3.51 -46.41 -15.30
CA LYS A 2 4.72 -45.73 -14.76
C LYS A 2 5.42 -44.78 -15.77
N ASP A 3 5.48 -45.14 -17.06
CA ASP A 3 6.17 -44.30 -18.06
C ASP A 3 5.42 -43.02 -18.41
N ARG A 4 4.09 -43.09 -18.50
CA ARG A 4 3.25 -41.88 -18.74
C ARG A 4 3.33 -40.89 -17.59
N THR A 5 3.44 -41.36 -16.36
CA THR A 5 3.60 -40.49 -15.18
C THR A 5 4.97 -39.79 -15.19
N LYS A 6 6.04 -40.54 -15.57
CA LYS A 6 7.39 -39.97 -15.71
C LYS A 6 7.44 -38.90 -16.79
N GLU A 7 6.78 -39.08 -17.92
CA GLU A 7 6.69 -38.07 -18.99
C GLU A 7 5.94 -36.83 -18.56
N ILE A 8 4.82 -36.99 -17.86
CA ILE A 8 4.03 -35.84 -17.33
C ILE A 8 4.88 -35.02 -16.35
N VAL A 9 5.62 -35.67 -15.46
CA VAL A 9 6.50 -35.02 -14.49
C VAL A 9 7.66 -34.33 -15.20
N ARG A 10 8.32 -35.01 -16.16
CA ARG A 10 9.40 -34.41 -16.94
C ARG A 10 8.96 -33.18 -17.73
N ASP A 11 7.82 -33.26 -18.40
CA ASP A 11 7.27 -32.12 -19.16
C ASP A 11 6.76 -31.03 -18.24
N GLY A 12 6.27 -31.38 -17.03
CA GLY A 12 5.88 -30.43 -15.99
C GLY A 12 7.05 -29.57 -15.52
N PHE A 13 8.19 -30.17 -15.19
CA PHE A 13 9.40 -29.40 -14.83
C PHE A 13 10.12 -28.85 -16.06
N GLY A 14 10.12 -29.58 -17.18
CA GLY A 14 10.75 -29.15 -18.41
C GLY A 14 10.17 -27.84 -18.97
N GLN A 15 8.90 -27.53 -18.70
CA GLN A 15 8.27 -26.26 -19.15
C GLN A 15 8.87 -25.01 -18.49
N LEU A 16 9.61 -25.14 -17.40
CA LEU A 16 10.34 -23.99 -16.80
C LEU A 16 11.40 -23.46 -17.76
N VAL A 17 12.08 -24.34 -18.48
CA VAL A 17 13.24 -24.02 -19.33
C VAL A 17 12.90 -24.15 -20.82
N SER A 18 12.05 -25.12 -21.19
CA SER A 18 11.80 -25.48 -22.59
C SER A 18 10.38 -25.12 -23.05
N ASN A 19 10.29 -24.29 -24.10
CA ASN A 19 9.02 -23.97 -24.76
C ASN A 19 8.41 -25.21 -25.43
N ALA A 20 9.22 -26.11 -25.96
CA ALA A 20 8.76 -27.36 -26.56
C ALA A 20 8.07 -28.28 -25.53
N SER A 21 8.58 -28.32 -24.27
CA SER A 21 7.92 -29.05 -23.19
C SER A 21 6.59 -28.45 -22.80
N ALA A 22 6.50 -27.10 -22.77
CA ALA A 22 5.24 -26.39 -22.51
C ALA A 22 4.19 -26.71 -23.61
N LEU A 23 4.62 -26.71 -24.88
CA LEU A 23 3.78 -27.02 -26.03
C LEU A 23 3.28 -28.50 -26.00
N ARG A 24 4.17 -29.46 -25.77
CA ARG A 24 3.79 -30.89 -25.63
C ARG A 24 2.83 -31.08 -24.46
N GLY A 25 3.14 -30.49 -23.32
CA GLY A 25 2.28 -30.54 -22.15
C GLY A 25 0.89 -29.93 -22.38
N ALA A 26 0.77 -28.85 -23.15
CA ALA A 26 -0.50 -28.26 -23.49
C ALA A 26 -1.33 -29.11 -24.45
N LYS A 27 -0.67 -29.81 -25.40
CA LYS A 27 -1.33 -30.71 -26.37
C LYS A 27 -1.76 -32.04 -25.75
N ALA A 28 -0.88 -32.70 -25.01
CA ALA A 28 -1.05 -34.07 -24.53
C ALA A 28 -1.29 -34.19 -23.01
N GLY A 29 -1.00 -33.18 -22.25
CA GLY A 29 -1.14 -33.18 -20.79
C GLY A 29 -2.57 -33.01 -20.29
N PRO A 30 -2.85 -33.47 -19.07
CA PRO A 30 -4.17 -33.33 -18.47
C PRO A 30 -4.50 -31.84 -18.18
N LEU A 31 -5.77 -31.48 -18.38
CA LEU A 31 -6.24 -30.10 -18.22
C LEU A 31 -6.03 -29.56 -16.80
N TRP A 32 -6.32 -30.38 -15.78
CA TRP A 32 -6.18 -29.99 -14.38
C TRP A 32 -4.76 -29.53 -14.04
N LEU A 33 -3.75 -30.20 -14.60
CA LEU A 33 -2.34 -29.83 -14.39
C LEU A 33 -2.00 -28.48 -15.05
N THR A 34 -2.62 -28.19 -16.21
CA THR A 34 -2.47 -26.88 -16.86
C THR A 34 -3.08 -25.77 -16.01
N ILE A 35 -4.26 -26.01 -15.45
CA ILE A 35 -4.93 -25.06 -14.54
C ILE A 35 -4.07 -24.86 -13.29
N LEU A 36 -3.54 -25.95 -12.70
CA LEU A 36 -2.69 -25.86 -11.52
C LEU A 36 -1.45 -24.99 -11.77
N PHE A 37 -0.72 -25.25 -12.86
CA PHE A 37 0.46 -24.43 -13.21
C PHE A 37 0.09 -22.98 -13.49
N PHE A 38 -1.07 -22.72 -14.08
CA PHE A 38 -1.55 -21.39 -14.35
C PHE A 38 -1.87 -20.63 -13.07
N VAL A 39 -2.59 -21.26 -12.16
CA VAL A 39 -2.90 -20.65 -10.84
C VAL A 39 -1.61 -20.34 -10.08
N PHE A 40 -0.66 -21.27 -10.03
CA PHE A 40 0.64 -21.01 -9.42
C PHE A 40 1.40 -19.87 -10.12
N ALA A 41 1.39 -19.82 -11.45
CA ALA A 41 2.02 -18.76 -12.22
C ALA A 41 1.48 -17.37 -11.87
N LEU A 42 0.19 -17.26 -11.56
CA LEU A 42 -0.45 -16.00 -11.16
C LEU A 42 -0.23 -15.67 -9.69
N LEU A 43 -0.16 -16.67 -8.81
CA LEU A 43 0.02 -16.47 -7.36
C LEU A 43 1.47 -16.18 -6.98
N LEU A 44 2.45 -16.79 -7.65
CA LEU A 44 3.87 -16.59 -7.32
C LEU A 44 4.30 -15.11 -7.31
N PRO A 45 3.99 -14.28 -8.32
CA PRO A 45 4.34 -12.87 -8.31
C PRO A 45 3.65 -12.05 -7.21
N ILE A 46 2.54 -12.57 -6.64
CA ILE A 46 1.80 -11.89 -5.57
C ILE A 46 2.48 -12.08 -4.22
N ILE A 47 3.28 -13.13 -4.04
CA ILE A 47 3.97 -13.41 -2.76
C ILE A 47 4.80 -12.22 -2.26
N PRO A 48 5.71 -11.61 -3.04
CA PRO A 48 6.47 -10.45 -2.57
C PRO A 48 5.58 -9.22 -2.30
N ILE A 49 4.50 -9.03 -3.07
CA ILE A 49 3.52 -7.96 -2.84
C ILE A 49 2.82 -8.19 -1.49
N PHE A 50 2.35 -9.40 -1.25
CA PHE A 50 1.73 -9.80 0.02
C PHE A 50 2.70 -9.59 1.19
N ALA A 51 3.95 -10.05 1.06
CA ALA A 51 4.97 -9.87 2.09
C ALA A 51 5.22 -8.39 2.41
N GLN A 52 5.31 -7.53 1.40
CA GLN A 52 5.45 -6.09 1.58
C GLN A 52 4.24 -5.49 2.29
N GLN A 53 3.02 -5.81 1.86
CA GLN A 53 1.79 -5.30 2.46
C GLN A 53 1.64 -5.73 3.93
N VAL A 54 1.98 -6.97 4.24
CA VAL A 54 1.95 -7.48 5.62
C VAL A 54 3.03 -6.84 6.50
N SER A 55 4.19 -6.48 5.95
CA SER A 55 5.24 -5.79 6.69
C SER A 55 4.99 -4.28 6.88
N THR A 56 4.07 -3.69 6.10
CA THR A 56 3.71 -2.28 6.23
C THR A 56 2.84 -2.08 7.47
N ASN A 57 3.24 -1.16 8.34
CA ASN A 57 2.51 -0.74 9.53
C ASN A 57 2.08 0.72 9.40
N GLY A 58 1.17 1.19 10.27
CA GLY A 58 0.74 2.59 10.29
C GLY A 58 1.91 3.56 10.45
N SER A 59 2.87 3.23 11.31
CA SER A 59 4.08 4.02 11.50
C SER A 59 5.02 4.06 10.29
N THR A 60 4.99 3.04 9.42
CA THR A 60 5.84 2.98 8.22
C THR A 60 5.54 4.13 7.24
N PHE A 61 4.30 4.64 7.23
CA PHE A 61 3.94 5.82 6.42
C PHE A 61 4.66 7.08 6.91
N LEU A 62 5.02 7.14 8.18
CA LEU A 62 5.67 8.29 8.79
C LEU A 62 7.19 8.26 8.59
N ASP A 63 7.81 7.08 8.65
CA ASP A 63 9.27 6.94 8.70
C ASP A 63 9.99 7.45 7.44
N LYS A 64 9.32 7.50 6.30
CA LYS A 64 9.92 7.95 5.03
C LYS A 64 9.97 9.47 4.85
N TYR A 65 9.12 10.22 5.55
CA TYR A 65 8.86 11.62 5.19
C TYR A 65 8.78 12.55 6.41
N SER A 66 9.04 12.03 7.61
CA SER A 66 8.87 12.74 8.87
C SER A 66 10.11 13.54 9.26
N TYR A 67 10.34 14.63 8.57
CA TYR A 67 11.31 15.62 9.11
C TYR A 67 10.72 16.25 10.39
N ASN A 68 11.40 16.10 11.53
CA ASN A 68 11.00 16.64 12.84
C ASN A 68 9.62 16.21 13.40
N LEU A 69 8.99 15.16 12.87
CA LEU A 69 7.66 14.74 13.35
C LEU A 69 7.71 14.26 14.81
N ASP A 70 8.80 13.63 15.23
CA ASP A 70 9.05 13.23 16.61
C ASP A 70 8.99 14.42 17.57
N ARG A 71 9.64 15.52 17.22
CA ARG A 71 9.63 16.77 17.99
C ARG A 71 8.25 17.43 17.97
N THR A 72 7.61 17.52 16.81
CA THR A 72 6.31 18.19 16.68
C THR A 72 5.20 17.45 17.42
N VAL A 73 5.16 16.10 17.32
CA VAL A 73 4.21 15.27 18.07
C VAL A 73 4.44 15.36 19.56
N THR A 74 5.69 15.36 20.00
CA THR A 74 6.02 15.48 21.42
C THR A 74 5.60 16.85 21.98
N SER A 75 5.90 17.93 21.25
CA SER A 75 5.53 19.28 21.65
C SER A 75 4.01 19.46 21.72
N LEU A 76 3.28 18.91 20.75
CA LEU A 76 1.82 18.91 20.75
C LEU A 76 1.26 18.12 21.93
N ALA A 77 1.83 16.96 22.27
CA ALA A 77 1.40 16.13 23.40
C ALA A 77 1.65 16.85 24.74
N ILE A 78 2.74 17.60 24.87
CA ILE A 78 3.04 18.42 26.07
C ILE A 78 2.00 19.54 26.18
N ASP A 79 1.72 20.26 25.11
CA ASP A 79 0.72 21.34 25.12
C ASP A 79 -0.66 20.83 25.53
N LEU A 80 -1.09 19.70 24.95
CA LEU A 80 -2.35 19.08 25.28
C LEU A 80 -2.44 18.68 26.77
N LYS A 81 -1.36 18.14 27.34
CA LYS A 81 -1.32 17.69 28.72
C LYS A 81 -1.19 18.87 29.70
N ASP A 82 -0.20 19.72 29.52
CA ASP A 82 0.17 20.71 30.52
C ASP A 82 -0.72 21.96 30.47
N ASN A 83 -1.05 22.43 29.27
CA ASN A 83 -1.83 23.65 29.10
C ASN A 83 -3.34 23.39 29.08
N ARG A 84 -3.77 22.31 28.39
CA ARG A 84 -5.20 21.99 28.23
C ARG A 84 -5.70 20.95 29.22
N LYS A 85 -4.79 20.21 29.90
CA LYS A 85 -5.12 19.05 30.74
C LYS A 85 -6.07 18.10 30.00
N ALA A 86 -5.74 17.84 28.75
CA ALA A 86 -6.54 16.98 27.89
C ALA A 86 -6.32 15.50 28.29
N GLU A 87 -7.39 14.76 28.32
CA GLU A 87 -7.41 13.31 28.51
C GLU A 87 -8.11 12.69 27.30
N PHE A 88 -7.45 11.68 26.71
CA PHE A 88 -7.98 10.90 25.61
C PHE A 88 -8.36 9.51 26.12
N ALA A 89 -9.60 9.12 25.95
CA ALA A 89 -10.08 7.80 26.30
C ALA A 89 -10.75 7.14 25.09
N ILE A 90 -10.45 5.84 24.87
CA ILE A 90 -11.15 5.02 23.88
C ILE A 90 -11.95 3.98 24.62
N GLU A 91 -13.28 4.08 24.51
CA GLU A 91 -14.24 3.13 25.09
C GLU A 91 -15.15 2.60 23.98
N ASN A 92 -15.33 1.28 23.93
CA ASN A 92 -16.12 0.65 22.86
C ASN A 92 -15.71 1.08 21.46
N HIS A 93 -14.39 1.25 21.24
CA HIS A 93 -13.79 1.71 19.97
C HIS A 93 -14.12 3.15 19.58
N LEU A 94 -14.69 3.93 20.49
CA LEU A 94 -14.99 5.33 20.28
C LEU A 94 -14.10 6.21 21.13
N LEU A 95 -13.53 7.23 20.50
CA LEU A 95 -12.69 8.23 21.14
C LEU A 95 -13.58 9.25 21.86
N SER A 96 -13.25 9.52 23.11
CA SER A 96 -13.73 10.65 23.90
C SER A 96 -12.53 11.49 24.34
N ILE A 97 -12.72 12.79 24.36
CA ILE A 97 -11.71 13.76 24.81
C ILE A 97 -12.34 14.59 25.91
N SER A 98 -11.61 14.79 27.01
CA SER A 98 -11.99 15.76 28.04
C SER A 98 -10.87 16.78 28.26
N GLU A 99 -11.21 18.02 28.55
CA GLU A 99 -10.29 19.09 28.92
C GLU A 99 -10.66 19.65 30.28
N ASN A 100 -9.74 19.67 31.22
CA ASN A 100 -10.01 20.09 32.60
C ASN A 100 -11.21 19.34 33.25
N GLY A 101 -11.41 18.06 32.87
CA GLY A 101 -12.54 17.25 33.34
C GLY A 101 -13.87 17.50 32.63
N ASN A 102 -13.93 18.40 31.65
CA ASN A 102 -15.11 18.65 30.84
C ASN A 102 -15.02 17.94 29.49
N PRO A 103 -16.09 17.26 29.03
CA PRO A 103 -16.08 16.59 27.75
C PRO A 103 -15.99 17.62 26.60
N VAL A 104 -15.12 17.33 25.64
CA VAL A 104 -14.97 18.10 24.40
C VAL A 104 -16.03 17.68 23.41
N ASP A 105 -16.88 18.62 23.00
CA ASP A 105 -17.89 18.36 21.97
C ASP A 105 -17.28 18.53 20.57
N PHE A 106 -17.17 17.41 19.84
CA PHE A 106 -16.65 17.40 18.47
C PHE A 106 -17.50 18.20 17.48
N ASN A 107 -18.78 18.47 17.81
CA ASN A 107 -19.64 19.31 16.96
C ASN A 107 -19.17 20.75 16.87
N ASN A 108 -18.38 21.22 17.83
CA ASN A 108 -17.82 22.57 17.84
C ASN A 108 -16.63 22.72 16.87
N TYR A 109 -16.17 21.62 16.27
CA TYR A 109 -15.00 21.59 15.39
C TYR A 109 -15.41 21.20 13.98
N GLY A 110 -15.32 22.14 13.05
CA GLY A 110 -15.44 21.90 11.61
C GLY A 110 -14.07 21.83 10.94
N SER A 111 -14.03 21.56 9.65
CA SER A 111 -12.80 21.47 8.85
C SER A 111 -11.91 22.72 8.90
N GLY A 112 -12.49 23.88 9.20
CA GLY A 112 -11.77 25.15 9.38
C GLY A 112 -11.23 25.41 10.78
N ASN A 113 -11.60 24.60 11.78
CA ASN A 113 -11.29 24.84 13.19
C ASN A 113 -10.21 23.87 13.69
N ILE A 114 -9.02 24.40 13.93
CA ILE A 114 -7.92 23.63 14.52
C ILE A 114 -8.23 23.38 16.00
N TYR A 115 -8.18 22.11 16.43
CA TYR A 115 -8.32 21.77 17.83
C TYR A 115 -7.05 22.11 18.61
N ALA A 116 -5.90 21.69 18.09
CA ALA A 116 -4.58 21.99 18.67
C ALA A 116 -3.55 22.09 17.55
N SER A 117 -2.48 22.86 17.79
CA SER A 117 -1.39 23.00 16.82
C SER A 117 -0.07 23.18 17.51
N TYR A 118 0.99 22.73 16.86
CA TYR A 118 2.35 23.13 17.18
C TYR A 118 2.84 24.10 16.11
N THR A 119 3.33 25.23 16.54
CA THR A 119 3.89 26.29 15.69
C THR A 119 5.35 26.47 16.04
N ASP A 120 6.24 26.44 15.06
CA ASP A 120 7.62 26.78 15.30
C ASP A 120 7.76 28.27 15.62
N VAL A 121 8.36 28.54 16.78
CA VAL A 121 8.53 29.91 17.28
C VAL A 121 9.45 30.75 16.39
N SER A 122 10.40 30.10 15.69
CA SER A 122 11.37 30.78 14.84
C SER A 122 10.79 31.22 13.49
N SER A 123 9.89 30.41 12.93
CA SER A 123 9.26 30.67 11.60
C SER A 123 7.83 31.20 11.69
N ASN A 124 7.21 31.11 12.86
CA ASN A 124 5.77 31.40 13.08
C ASN A 124 4.85 30.60 12.15
N GLN A 125 5.28 29.39 11.74
CA GLN A 125 4.55 28.50 10.85
C GLN A 125 4.01 27.29 11.61
N TYR A 126 2.82 26.82 11.23
CA TYR A 126 2.27 25.58 11.76
C TYR A 126 3.08 24.41 11.23
N GLU A 127 3.64 23.60 12.12
CA GLU A 127 4.34 22.36 11.75
C GLU A 127 3.45 21.11 11.86
N LEU A 128 2.50 21.12 12.81
CA LEU A 128 1.55 20.04 13.01
C LEU A 128 0.21 20.63 13.49
N THR A 129 -0.87 20.21 12.87
CA THR A 129 -2.23 20.60 13.25
C THR A 129 -3.07 19.38 13.58
N LEU A 130 -3.91 19.49 14.60
CA LEU A 130 -4.84 18.47 15.04
C LEU A 130 -6.28 18.96 14.87
N TYR A 131 -7.08 18.20 14.15
CA TYR A 131 -8.49 18.45 13.91
C TYR A 131 -9.35 17.39 14.58
N LEU A 132 -10.55 17.76 14.98
CA LEU A 132 -11.59 16.86 15.46
C LEU A 132 -12.76 16.84 14.48
N SER A 133 -13.36 15.69 14.27
CA SER A 133 -14.49 15.55 13.34
C SER A 133 -15.54 14.58 13.85
N THR A 134 -16.80 14.92 13.64
CA THR A 134 -17.97 14.08 13.91
C THR A 134 -18.34 13.17 12.75
N ALA A 135 -17.58 13.18 11.65
CA ALA A 135 -17.87 12.34 10.50
C ALA A 135 -17.85 10.85 10.87
N GLU A 136 -18.95 10.16 10.59
CA GLU A 136 -19.13 8.75 10.94
C GLU A 136 -18.98 7.83 9.72
N THR A 137 -19.46 8.26 8.55
CA THR A 137 -19.37 7.48 7.32
C THR A 137 -18.08 7.76 6.56
N ASP A 138 -17.58 6.75 5.83
CA ASP A 138 -16.34 6.88 5.02
C ASP A 138 -16.43 8.10 4.08
N LYS A 139 -17.60 8.33 3.44
CA LYS A 139 -17.80 9.46 2.55
C LYS A 139 -17.72 10.83 3.26
N GLN A 140 -18.25 10.93 4.48
CA GLN A 140 -18.15 12.14 5.28
C GLN A 140 -16.71 12.39 5.73
N LYS A 141 -15.98 11.33 6.11
CA LYS A 141 -14.57 11.40 6.48
C LYS A 141 -13.71 11.87 5.30
N GLU A 142 -13.91 11.29 4.12
CA GLU A 142 -13.23 11.73 2.89
C GLU A 142 -13.52 13.19 2.54
N SER A 143 -14.78 13.63 2.66
CA SER A 143 -15.15 15.05 2.45
C SER A 143 -14.43 15.97 3.41
N PHE A 144 -14.46 15.65 4.71
CA PHE A 144 -13.78 16.43 5.75
C PHE A 144 -12.28 16.51 5.51
N ILE A 145 -11.63 15.38 5.20
CA ILE A 145 -10.21 15.32 4.88
C ILE A 145 -9.89 16.21 3.67
N SER A 146 -10.70 16.14 2.62
CA SER A 146 -10.51 16.95 1.41
C SER A 146 -10.63 18.45 1.68
N GLU A 147 -11.54 18.84 2.58
CA GLU A 147 -11.69 20.23 3.01
C GLU A 147 -10.46 20.71 3.79
N VAL A 148 -9.98 19.89 4.75
CA VAL A 148 -8.75 20.20 5.51
C VAL A 148 -7.54 20.29 4.57
N ASP A 149 -7.38 19.35 3.66
CA ASP A 149 -6.27 19.36 2.69
C ASP A 149 -6.33 20.61 1.79
N ALA A 150 -7.52 21.05 1.38
CA ALA A 150 -7.71 22.28 0.62
C ALA A 150 -7.32 23.54 1.42
N ILE A 151 -7.55 23.56 2.73
CA ILE A 151 -7.11 24.66 3.62
C ILE A 151 -5.58 24.68 3.66
N HIS A 152 -4.94 23.54 3.88
CA HIS A 152 -3.48 23.41 3.91
C HIS A 152 -2.86 23.79 2.55
N TYR A 153 -3.53 23.46 1.44
CA TYR A 153 -3.09 23.90 0.11
C TYR A 153 -3.13 25.43 -0.05
N LYS A 154 -4.19 26.09 0.44
CA LYS A 154 -4.31 27.55 0.37
C LYS A 154 -3.25 28.26 1.22
N TRP A 155 -2.96 27.76 2.41
CA TRP A 155 -1.90 28.35 3.25
C TRP A 155 -0.55 28.39 2.56
N ASN A 156 -0.27 27.36 1.79
CA ASN A 156 0.96 27.30 1.01
C ASN A 156 1.02 28.33 -0.13
N SER A 157 -0.12 28.60 -0.79
CA SER A 157 -0.18 29.54 -1.91
C SER A 157 -0.05 31.01 -1.50
N THR A 158 -0.36 31.33 -0.24
CA THR A 158 -0.25 32.70 0.30
C THR A 158 1.12 33.03 0.87
N THR A 159 1.97 32.04 1.13
CA THR A 159 3.31 32.21 1.71
C THR A 159 4.41 32.35 0.65
N ILE A 160 4.09 32.28 -0.63
CA ILE A 160 5.06 32.46 -1.73
C ILE A 160 5.34 33.97 -1.87
N ILE A 161 6.21 34.51 -1.03
CA ILE A 161 6.66 35.91 -1.17
C ILE A 161 8.07 35.98 -1.77
N ASP A 162 8.86 34.89 -1.79
CA ASP A 162 10.18 34.88 -2.41
C ASP A 162 10.42 33.60 -3.22
N GLN A 163 10.99 33.75 -4.40
CA GLN A 163 11.23 32.68 -5.40
C GLN A 163 12.16 31.56 -4.95
N GLU A 164 12.67 31.58 -3.73
CA GLU A 164 13.54 30.55 -3.13
C GLU A 164 12.92 29.87 -1.89
N SER A 165 11.67 30.20 -1.51
CA SER A 165 11.04 29.57 -0.36
C SER A 165 10.59 28.15 -0.71
N GLU A 166 11.13 27.17 0.00
CA GLU A 166 10.65 25.79 0.00
C GLU A 166 9.15 25.76 0.25
N ILE A 167 8.40 25.10 -0.63
CA ILE A 167 6.96 24.94 -0.49
C ILE A 167 6.70 24.14 0.80
N TYR A 168 6.24 24.81 1.85
CA TYR A 168 5.98 24.20 3.15
C TYR A 168 4.49 23.90 3.33
N ARG A 169 4.16 22.67 3.72
CA ARG A 169 2.81 22.28 4.16
C ARG A 169 2.90 21.66 5.54
N PRO A 170 2.13 22.17 6.51
CA PRO A 170 2.10 21.57 7.84
C PRO A 170 1.49 20.17 7.77
N ASN A 171 2.07 19.27 8.55
CA ASN A 171 1.49 17.95 8.78
C ASN A 171 0.15 18.12 9.52
N PHE A 172 -0.79 17.22 9.29
CA PHE A 172 -2.04 17.27 10.03
C PHE A 172 -2.57 15.89 10.44
N ILE A 173 -3.27 15.88 11.53
CA ILE A 173 -3.95 14.73 12.11
C ILE A 173 -5.42 15.08 12.24
N VAL A 174 -6.31 14.19 11.82
CA VAL A 174 -7.74 14.28 12.09
C VAL A 174 -8.13 13.13 12.99
N LEU A 175 -8.71 13.44 14.14
CA LEU A 175 -9.31 12.47 15.03
C LEU A 175 -10.82 12.41 14.78
N PHE A 176 -11.28 11.27 14.34
CA PHE A 176 -12.69 10.91 14.30
C PHE A 176 -13.08 10.20 15.59
N LYS A 177 -14.37 10.09 15.87
CA LYS A 177 -14.82 9.30 17.03
C LYS A 177 -14.39 7.84 16.96
N ASP A 178 -14.30 7.27 15.78
CA ASP A 178 -14.02 5.84 15.54
C ASP A 178 -12.66 5.57 14.88
N GLY A 179 -11.84 6.61 14.64
CA GLY A 179 -10.58 6.44 13.93
C GLY A 179 -9.70 7.67 13.89
N ILE A 180 -8.58 7.52 13.22
CA ILE A 180 -7.56 8.55 13.03
C ILE A 180 -7.15 8.64 11.56
N TYR A 181 -6.94 9.86 11.07
CA TYR A 181 -6.30 10.12 9.80
C TYR A 181 -5.03 10.93 10.04
N VAL A 182 -3.95 10.54 9.39
CA VAL A 182 -2.67 11.23 9.49
C VAL A 182 -2.18 11.55 8.09
N CYS A 183 -1.83 12.81 7.85
CA CYS A 183 -1.19 13.25 6.62
C CYS A 183 0.14 13.92 6.95
N VAL A 184 1.20 13.40 6.33
CA VAL A 184 2.57 13.88 6.48
C VAL A 184 3.10 14.28 5.12
N TYR A 185 3.63 15.47 5.01
CA TYR A 185 4.23 16.00 3.80
C TYR A 185 5.74 15.85 3.81
N GLY A 186 6.27 15.23 2.76
CA GLY A 186 7.71 15.18 2.52
C GLY A 186 8.19 16.46 1.86
N HIS A 187 9.24 17.04 2.40
CA HIS A 187 9.92 18.19 1.80
C HIS A 187 10.89 17.71 0.73
N ASN A 188 10.53 17.89 -0.52
CA ASN A 188 11.43 17.78 -1.66
C ASN A 188 11.36 19.10 -2.43
N SER A 189 12.53 19.61 -2.83
CA SER A 189 12.67 20.90 -3.53
C SER A 189 11.88 21.02 -4.84
N THR A 190 11.33 19.93 -5.37
CA THR A 190 10.63 19.90 -6.65
C THR A 190 9.20 19.37 -6.61
N SER A 191 8.79 18.67 -5.55
CA SER A 191 7.41 18.16 -5.43
C SER A 191 7.06 17.87 -3.97
N ILE A 192 5.84 18.23 -3.57
CA ILE A 192 5.29 17.85 -2.27
C ILE A 192 4.65 16.47 -2.44
N VAL A 193 5.21 15.47 -1.79
CA VAL A 193 4.62 14.14 -1.73
C VAL A 193 3.91 14.00 -0.38
N ALA A 194 2.60 13.89 -0.43
CA ALA A 194 1.80 13.58 0.75
C ALA A 194 1.78 12.08 0.98
N ASN A 195 2.04 11.66 2.22
CA ASN A 195 1.76 10.32 2.69
C ASN A 195 0.69 10.38 3.74
N SER A 196 -0.36 9.63 3.52
CA SER A 196 -1.48 9.59 4.42
C SER A 196 -1.99 8.18 4.63
N PHE A 197 -2.55 7.95 5.79
CA PHE A 197 -3.33 6.76 6.04
C PHE A 197 -4.52 7.09 6.95
N MET A 198 -5.55 6.27 6.84
CA MET A 198 -6.70 6.28 7.73
C MET A 198 -6.70 5.00 8.56
N GLY A 199 -6.89 5.10 9.86
CA GLY A 199 -6.96 3.98 10.79
C GLY A 199 -8.25 4.00 11.58
N ASP A 200 -8.65 2.85 12.14
CA ASP A 200 -9.78 2.74 13.07
C ASP A 200 -9.30 2.32 14.48
N PHE A 201 -10.16 2.46 15.48
CA PHE A 201 -9.83 2.11 16.87
C PHE A 201 -10.28 0.71 17.28
N LYS A 202 -10.73 -0.14 16.34
CA LYS A 202 -11.27 -1.47 16.62
C LYS A 202 -10.26 -2.44 17.25
N LYS A 203 -8.97 -2.20 17.03
CA LYS A 203 -7.87 -3.02 17.58
C LYS A 203 -7.15 -2.35 18.74
N ILE A 204 -7.59 -1.19 19.16
CA ILE A 204 -7.09 -0.53 20.35
C ILE A 204 -7.89 -1.03 21.54
N ASP A 205 -7.20 -1.64 22.50
CA ASP A 205 -7.83 -2.16 23.72
C ASP A 205 -8.33 -1.02 24.61
N ASP A 206 -9.57 -1.11 25.09
CA ASP A 206 -10.21 -0.10 25.94
C ASP A 206 -9.41 0.20 27.23
N ASN A 207 -8.69 -0.80 27.76
CA ASN A 207 -7.93 -0.67 29.01
C ASN A 207 -6.43 -0.32 28.81
N LYS A 208 -5.94 -0.27 27.58
CA LYS A 208 -4.53 0.04 27.25
C LYS A 208 -4.48 1.05 26.14
N ASN A 209 -5.03 2.19 26.40
CA ASN A 209 -5.19 3.24 25.43
C ASN A 209 -3.84 3.79 24.95
N CYS A 210 -3.45 3.47 23.73
CA CYS A 210 -2.22 3.98 23.13
C CYS A 210 -2.23 5.49 22.95
N LEU A 211 -3.39 6.11 22.79
CA LEU A 211 -3.55 7.56 22.71
C LEU A 211 -3.44 8.21 24.09
N GLU A 212 -3.97 7.57 25.14
CA GLU A 212 -3.73 8.04 26.51
C GLU A 212 -2.25 7.99 26.87
N SER A 213 -1.54 6.97 26.43
CA SER A 213 -0.09 6.87 26.68
C SER A 213 0.74 7.92 25.93
N LEU A 214 0.21 8.54 24.86
CA LEU A 214 0.79 9.75 24.26
C LEU A 214 0.84 10.90 25.26
N LEU A 215 -0.21 11.06 26.06
CA LEU A 215 -0.36 12.14 27.02
C LEU A 215 0.24 11.79 28.38
N LYS A 216 0.53 10.51 28.66
CA LYS A 216 1.26 10.07 29.86
C LYS A 216 2.74 10.36 29.73
N VAL A 217 3.00 11.62 29.64
CA VAL A 217 4.33 12.18 29.72
C VAL A 217 4.72 12.20 31.19
N ASP A 218 5.25 11.09 31.72
CA ASP A 218 5.58 10.99 33.13
C ASP A 218 6.70 11.95 33.53
N GLY A 219 6.32 12.97 34.33
CA GLY A 219 7.18 13.50 35.39
C GLY A 219 8.36 14.37 35.01
N VAL A 220 8.61 14.67 33.77
CA VAL A 220 9.81 15.42 33.40
C VAL A 220 9.46 16.78 32.85
N LYS A 221 9.56 17.78 33.69
CA LYS A 221 9.80 19.20 33.29
C LYS A 221 11.23 19.34 32.72
N GLN A 222 11.67 18.40 31.93
CA GLN A 222 12.98 18.42 31.35
C GLN A 222 12.89 19.08 29.98
N SER A 223 13.87 19.90 29.68
CA SER A 223 13.93 20.69 28.45
C SER A 223 13.43 19.90 27.23
N MET A 224 12.65 20.49 26.33
CA MET A 224 12.17 19.93 25.05
C MET A 224 13.29 19.31 24.17
N TYR A 225 14.50 19.29 24.64
CA TYR A 225 15.71 18.86 23.98
C TYR A 225 16.26 17.52 24.49
N ASP A 226 15.56 16.87 25.43
CA ASP A 226 15.96 15.54 25.87
C ASP A 226 15.48 14.49 24.85
N ASN A 227 16.40 13.97 24.06
CA ASN A 227 16.14 12.99 23.01
C ASN A 227 15.41 11.73 23.52
N HIS A 228 15.62 11.32 24.77
CA HIS A 228 14.95 10.15 25.35
C HIS A 228 13.46 10.36 25.56
N TYR A 229 13.09 11.56 25.96
CA TYR A 229 11.70 11.93 26.18
C TYR A 229 10.91 12.03 24.87
N THR A 230 11.44 12.74 23.89
CA THR A 230 10.90 12.85 22.55
C THR A 230 10.66 11.47 21.92
N LEU A 231 11.61 10.57 22.07
CA LEU A 231 11.55 9.21 21.57
C LEU A 231 10.42 8.39 22.22
N GLY A 232 10.20 8.55 23.53
CA GLY A 232 9.13 7.84 24.27
C GLY A 232 7.75 8.20 23.77
N VAL A 233 7.42 9.47 23.66
CA VAL A 233 6.12 9.98 23.15
C VAL A 233 5.91 9.55 21.70
N TYR A 234 6.91 9.74 20.87
CA TYR A 234 6.85 9.36 19.45
C TYR A 234 6.65 7.85 19.24
N ASN A 235 7.34 7.02 20.03
CA ASN A 235 7.15 5.58 19.97
C ASN A 235 5.73 5.15 20.40
N ASN A 236 5.13 5.81 21.38
CA ASN A 236 3.75 5.57 21.76
C ASN A 236 2.77 5.98 20.66
N PHE A 237 3.02 7.11 20.02
CA PHE A 237 2.27 7.54 18.85
C PHE A 237 2.35 6.53 17.69
N LYS A 238 3.55 6.05 17.36
CA LYS A 238 3.75 4.99 16.36
C LYS A 238 2.96 3.72 16.69
N LYS A 239 2.99 3.28 17.96
CA LYS A 239 2.21 2.11 18.40
C LYS A 239 0.71 2.31 18.24
N ALA A 240 0.20 3.52 18.55
CA ALA A 240 -1.20 3.85 18.35
C ALA A 240 -1.58 3.79 16.86
N LEU A 241 -0.72 4.31 15.98
CA LEU A 241 -0.91 4.25 14.53
C LEU A 241 -0.88 2.81 14.00
N ASP A 242 0.07 2.00 14.46
CA ASP A 242 0.18 0.60 14.05
C ASP A 242 -1.08 -0.18 14.41
N LYS A 243 -1.60 0.01 15.63
CA LYS A 243 -2.84 -0.61 16.09
C LYS A 243 -4.07 -0.13 15.32
N SER A 244 -4.16 1.16 15.05
CA SER A 244 -5.27 1.73 14.28
C SER A 244 -5.30 1.26 12.83
N TYR A 245 -4.13 0.96 12.24
CA TYR A 245 -4.01 0.46 10.88
C TYR A 245 -4.26 -1.04 10.73
N GLU A 246 -4.16 -1.82 11.82
CA GLU A 246 -4.19 -3.28 11.77
C GLU A 246 -5.45 -3.86 11.11
N THR A 247 -6.61 -3.27 11.35
CA THR A 247 -7.89 -3.71 10.75
C THR A 247 -7.90 -3.45 9.24
N LEU A 248 -7.44 -2.28 8.82
CA LEU A 248 -7.40 -1.89 7.41
C LEU A 248 -6.33 -2.64 6.63
N LYS A 249 -5.23 -3.01 7.29
CA LYS A 249 -4.13 -3.78 6.72
C LYS A 249 -4.62 -5.07 6.06
N VAL A 250 -5.47 -5.83 6.73
CA VAL A 250 -6.04 -7.08 6.18
C VAL A 250 -6.88 -6.82 4.95
N LYS A 251 -7.77 -5.82 5.02
CA LYS A 251 -8.63 -5.41 3.89
C LYS A 251 -7.81 -4.93 2.71
N ASN A 252 -6.86 -4.04 2.95
CA ASN A 252 -6.03 -3.45 1.90
C ASN A 252 -5.10 -4.48 1.25
N THR A 253 -4.50 -5.37 2.05
CA THR A 253 -3.68 -6.48 1.54
C THR A 253 -4.49 -7.39 0.64
N GLY A 254 -5.69 -7.82 1.07
CA GLY A 254 -6.57 -8.67 0.28
C GLY A 254 -6.99 -8.01 -1.04
N LEU A 255 -7.40 -6.75 -0.99
CA LEU A 255 -7.79 -5.99 -2.18
C LEU A 255 -6.63 -5.81 -3.16
N THR A 256 -5.45 -5.45 -2.66
CA THR A 256 -4.23 -5.29 -3.46
C THR A 256 -3.87 -6.61 -4.16
N CYS A 257 -3.84 -7.71 -3.43
CA CYS A 257 -3.56 -9.03 -4.01
C CYS A 257 -4.58 -9.42 -5.09
N LEU A 258 -5.87 -9.11 -4.89
CA LEU A 258 -6.93 -9.39 -5.86
C LEU A 258 -6.76 -8.54 -7.15
N ILE A 259 -6.42 -7.27 -7.01
CA ILE A 259 -6.17 -6.38 -8.16
C ILE A 259 -4.98 -6.92 -8.98
N TYR A 260 -3.86 -7.25 -8.33
CA TYR A 260 -2.71 -7.80 -9.04
C TYR A 260 -3.00 -9.15 -9.69
N PHE A 261 -3.75 -10.01 -9.01
CA PHE A 261 -4.22 -11.25 -9.63
C PHE A 261 -5.02 -10.99 -10.91
N GLY A 262 -5.95 -10.04 -10.87
CA GLY A 262 -6.72 -9.61 -12.04
C GLY A 262 -5.85 -9.08 -13.18
N ILE A 263 -4.84 -8.26 -12.86
CA ILE A 263 -3.88 -7.72 -13.86
C ILE A 263 -3.09 -8.87 -14.52
N PHE A 264 -2.55 -9.80 -13.74
CA PHE A 264 -1.77 -10.92 -14.29
C PHE A 264 -2.63 -11.89 -15.08
N PHE A 265 -3.85 -12.16 -14.63
CA PHE A 265 -4.83 -12.96 -15.35
C PHE A 265 -5.19 -12.31 -16.70
N GLY A 266 -5.53 -11.02 -16.71
CA GLY A 266 -5.82 -10.26 -17.92
C GLY A 266 -4.64 -10.22 -18.90
N ALA A 267 -3.44 -9.95 -18.41
CA ALA A 267 -2.22 -9.98 -19.22
C ALA A 267 -1.99 -11.36 -19.86
N SER A 268 -2.20 -12.43 -19.10
CA SER A 268 -2.06 -13.80 -19.61
C SER A 268 -3.11 -14.13 -20.69
N LEU A 269 -4.35 -13.68 -20.53
CA LEU A 269 -5.39 -13.85 -21.56
C LEU A 269 -5.04 -13.08 -22.84
N LEU A 270 -4.56 -11.85 -22.72
CA LEU A 270 -4.11 -11.04 -23.86
C LEU A 270 -2.95 -11.72 -24.61
N MET A 271 -1.98 -12.27 -23.90
CA MET A 271 -0.88 -13.01 -24.52
C MET A 271 -1.35 -14.28 -25.22
N GLY A 272 -2.34 -15.00 -24.66
CA GLY A 272 -2.98 -16.14 -25.31
C GLY A 272 -3.73 -15.75 -26.59
N LEU A 273 -4.41 -14.60 -26.58
CA LEU A 273 -5.06 -14.04 -27.77
C LEU A 273 -4.04 -13.64 -28.83
N LEU A 274 -2.95 -12.99 -28.46
CA LEU A 274 -1.87 -12.64 -29.39
C LEU A 274 -1.28 -13.90 -30.05
N MET A 275 -1.01 -14.96 -29.28
CA MET A 275 -0.57 -16.23 -29.84
C MET A 275 -1.58 -16.79 -30.84
N PHE A 276 -2.87 -16.76 -30.52
CA PHE A 276 -3.93 -17.21 -31.44
C PHE A 276 -3.92 -16.40 -32.74
N LEU A 277 -3.82 -15.07 -32.67
CA LEU A 277 -3.75 -14.22 -33.86
C LEU A 277 -2.51 -14.50 -34.71
N LEU A 278 -1.35 -14.69 -34.08
CA LEU A 278 -0.09 -15.01 -34.77
C LEU A 278 -0.13 -16.37 -35.51
N THR A 279 -0.94 -17.32 -35.03
CA THR A 279 -1.10 -18.61 -35.69
C THR A 279 -2.05 -18.58 -36.90
N ARG A 280 -2.81 -17.50 -37.14
CA ARG A 280 -3.84 -17.40 -38.20
C ARG A 280 -3.32 -17.00 -39.58
N GLY A 281 -2.01 -16.84 -39.77
CA GLY A 281 -1.44 -16.53 -41.09
C GLY A 281 -1.72 -17.63 -42.12
N LYS A 282 -2.03 -17.26 -43.38
CA LYS A 282 -2.40 -18.20 -44.48
C LYS A 282 -1.38 -19.33 -44.69
N ASN A 283 -0.08 -19.05 -44.46
CA ASN A 283 1.02 -20.02 -44.63
C ASN A 283 1.54 -20.59 -43.32
N ASN A 284 0.81 -20.42 -42.23
CA ASN A 284 1.25 -20.93 -40.94
C ASN A 284 0.79 -22.38 -40.73
N PRO A 285 1.71 -23.34 -40.56
CA PRO A 285 1.35 -24.75 -40.34
C PRO A 285 0.56 -24.97 -39.05
N ASN A 286 0.57 -24.00 -38.15
CA ASN A 286 -0.12 -24.04 -36.87
C ASN A 286 -1.49 -23.37 -36.91
N ASN A 287 -2.06 -23.03 -38.09
CA ASN A 287 -3.35 -22.36 -38.23
C ASN A 287 -4.51 -23.18 -37.67
N TYR A 288 -4.31 -24.51 -37.45
CA TYR A 288 -5.28 -25.41 -36.84
C TYR A 288 -5.42 -25.25 -35.32
N PHE A 289 -4.54 -24.43 -34.66
CA PHE A 289 -4.62 -24.21 -33.25
C PHE A 289 -5.92 -23.47 -32.88
N SER A 290 -6.71 -24.09 -32.02
CA SER A 290 -7.88 -23.42 -31.44
C SER A 290 -7.45 -22.35 -30.43
N PHE A 291 -8.33 -21.38 -30.20
CA PHE A 291 -8.13 -20.38 -29.14
C PHE A 291 -7.84 -21.04 -27.77
N TRP A 292 -8.58 -22.07 -27.42
CA TRP A 292 -8.38 -22.85 -26.19
C TRP A 292 -7.01 -23.52 -26.11
N LEU A 293 -6.48 -24.01 -27.23
CA LEU A 293 -5.13 -24.58 -27.24
C LEU A 293 -4.09 -23.51 -26.99
N CYS A 294 -4.23 -22.32 -27.59
CA CYS A 294 -3.35 -21.19 -27.36
C CYS A 294 -3.40 -20.73 -25.89
N LEU A 295 -4.57 -20.69 -25.27
CA LEU A 295 -4.71 -20.41 -23.83
C LEU A 295 -4.03 -21.47 -22.97
N LYS A 296 -4.15 -22.77 -23.29
CA LYS A 296 -3.44 -23.84 -22.56
C LYS A 296 -1.92 -23.71 -22.68
N ILE A 297 -1.43 -23.37 -23.87
CA ILE A 297 0.01 -23.13 -24.10
C ILE A 297 0.45 -21.94 -23.25
N GLN A 298 -0.28 -20.83 -23.30
CA GLN A 298 0.02 -19.62 -22.54
C GLN A 298 0.01 -19.88 -21.04
N ALA A 299 -0.98 -20.62 -20.54
CA ALA A 299 -1.07 -20.98 -19.12
C ALA A 299 0.18 -21.73 -18.62
N ARG A 300 0.73 -22.60 -19.44
CA ARG A 300 1.97 -23.34 -19.12
C ARG A 300 3.22 -22.48 -19.28
N LEU A 301 3.23 -21.60 -20.28
CA LEU A 301 4.34 -20.66 -20.48
C LEU A 301 4.46 -19.63 -19.34
N SER A 302 3.34 -19.27 -18.69
CA SER A 302 3.33 -18.28 -17.62
C SER A 302 4.09 -18.71 -16.37
N PHE A 303 4.31 -20.02 -16.17
CA PHE A 303 4.89 -20.53 -14.93
C PHE A 303 6.33 -20.03 -14.69
N CYS A 304 7.20 -20.06 -15.68
CA CYS A 304 8.57 -19.54 -15.54
C CYS A 304 8.61 -18.01 -15.34
N PRO A 305 7.91 -17.19 -16.15
CA PRO A 305 7.76 -15.76 -15.85
C PRO A 305 7.25 -15.48 -14.45
N GLY A 306 6.24 -16.21 -13.97
CA GLY A 306 5.73 -16.08 -12.61
C GLY A 306 6.78 -16.34 -11.54
N LEU A 307 7.55 -17.43 -11.70
CA LEU A 307 8.63 -17.77 -10.78
C LEU A 307 9.75 -16.70 -10.78
N LEU A 308 10.20 -16.28 -11.96
CA LEU A 308 11.22 -15.23 -12.07
C LEU A 308 10.75 -13.91 -11.51
N THR A 309 9.50 -13.53 -11.80
CA THR A 309 8.89 -12.32 -11.24
C THR A 309 8.80 -12.37 -9.72
N MET A 310 8.48 -13.52 -9.13
CA MET A 310 8.50 -13.69 -7.67
C MET A 310 9.91 -13.40 -7.10
N ILE A 311 10.95 -14.00 -7.69
CA ILE A 311 12.34 -13.82 -7.20
C ILE A 311 12.77 -12.35 -7.31
N ILE A 312 12.58 -11.74 -8.48
CA ILE A 312 12.95 -10.34 -8.73
C ILE A 312 12.08 -9.39 -7.89
N GLY A 313 10.81 -9.74 -7.69
CA GLY A 313 9.83 -8.95 -6.96
C GLY A 313 10.17 -8.70 -5.48
N PHE A 314 10.94 -9.57 -4.83
CA PHE A 314 11.46 -9.31 -3.49
C PHE A 314 12.42 -8.12 -3.44
N PHE A 315 13.09 -7.79 -4.54
CA PHE A 315 14.00 -6.65 -4.64
C PHE A 315 13.33 -5.42 -5.27
N LEU A 316 12.39 -5.62 -6.20
CA LEU A 316 11.76 -4.57 -7.00
C LEU A 316 10.23 -4.69 -6.96
N THR A 317 9.63 -4.61 -5.76
CA THR A 317 8.20 -4.87 -5.56
C THR A 317 7.30 -3.94 -6.37
N SER A 318 7.65 -2.65 -6.50
CA SER A 318 6.88 -1.67 -7.27
C SER A 318 6.84 -1.95 -8.78
N GLN A 319 7.80 -2.72 -9.30
CA GLN A 319 7.95 -3.04 -10.72
C GLN A 319 7.38 -4.42 -11.10
N ILE A 320 6.82 -5.16 -10.17
CA ILE A 320 6.31 -6.53 -10.39
C ILE A 320 5.38 -6.63 -11.61
N PRO A 321 4.37 -5.76 -11.82
CA PRO A 321 3.50 -5.88 -13.00
C PRO A 321 4.25 -5.73 -14.31
N LEU A 322 5.16 -4.76 -14.38
CA LEU A 322 5.98 -4.52 -15.56
C LEU A 322 6.87 -5.73 -15.86
N ILE A 323 7.57 -6.25 -14.86
CA ILE A 323 8.46 -7.40 -14.98
C ILE A 323 7.68 -8.62 -15.48
N MET A 324 6.52 -8.91 -14.89
CA MET A 324 5.68 -10.04 -15.28
C MET A 324 5.24 -9.94 -16.74
N ILE A 325 4.73 -8.78 -17.16
CA ILE A 325 4.26 -8.54 -18.53
C ILE A 325 5.41 -8.65 -19.52
N MET A 326 6.58 -8.07 -19.21
CA MET A 326 7.77 -8.17 -20.06
C MET A 326 8.26 -9.61 -20.22
N LEU A 327 8.37 -10.36 -19.14
CA LEU A 327 8.81 -11.77 -19.20
C LEU A 327 7.83 -12.67 -19.93
N LEU A 328 6.51 -12.44 -19.74
CA LEU A 328 5.46 -13.11 -20.52
C LEU A 328 5.58 -12.78 -22.01
N GLY A 329 5.71 -11.50 -22.35
CA GLY A 329 5.84 -11.05 -23.73
C GLY A 329 7.07 -11.62 -24.42
N LEU A 330 8.23 -11.59 -23.75
CA LEU A 330 9.47 -12.21 -24.26
C LEU A 330 9.31 -13.69 -24.53
N ARG A 331 8.65 -14.42 -23.62
CA ARG A 331 8.46 -15.85 -23.78
C ARG A 331 7.47 -16.19 -24.89
N VAL A 332 6.40 -15.42 -25.04
CA VAL A 332 5.45 -15.56 -26.15
C VAL A 332 6.11 -15.23 -27.49
N MET A 333 6.90 -14.18 -27.55
CA MET A 333 7.66 -13.82 -28.73
C MET A 333 8.63 -14.96 -29.12
N TRP A 334 9.37 -15.51 -28.15
CA TRP A 334 10.31 -16.60 -28.39
C TRP A 334 9.63 -17.87 -28.96
N ILE A 335 8.52 -18.32 -28.36
CA ILE A 335 7.81 -19.49 -28.87
C ILE A 335 7.22 -19.20 -30.26
N SER A 336 6.71 -17.99 -30.49
CA SER A 336 6.15 -17.59 -31.78
C SER A 336 7.22 -17.59 -32.88
N MET A 337 8.44 -17.16 -32.55
CA MET A 337 9.55 -17.13 -33.51
C MET A 337 10.19 -18.50 -33.77
N LYS A 338 10.19 -19.39 -32.80
CA LYS A 338 10.88 -20.67 -32.90
C LYS A 338 10.00 -21.85 -33.25
N GLU A 339 8.83 -21.94 -32.60
CA GLU A 339 7.96 -23.12 -32.64
C GLU A 339 6.69 -22.89 -33.49
N LEU A 340 6.26 -21.63 -33.65
CA LEU A 340 5.03 -21.26 -34.33
C LEU A 340 5.25 -20.57 -35.69
N ARG A 341 6.49 -20.46 -36.16
CA ARG A 341 6.81 -19.85 -37.46
C ARG A 341 6.25 -20.67 -38.64
N PRO A 342 5.82 -20.00 -39.72
CA PRO A 342 5.65 -20.67 -41.00
C PRO A 342 7.00 -21.26 -41.40
N ILE A 343 6.98 -22.53 -41.87
CA ILE A 343 8.14 -23.13 -42.50
C ILE A 343 8.40 -22.32 -43.77
N ALA A 344 9.52 -21.63 -43.83
CA ALA A 344 9.94 -20.98 -45.08
C ALA A 344 10.12 -22.10 -46.12
N GLN A 345 9.28 -22.09 -47.14
CA GLN A 345 9.42 -22.95 -48.29
C GLN A 345 10.60 -22.46 -49.16
#